data_88d1e4985d62257ffb412e8d871ec6d3
#
_entry.id   88d1e4985d62257ffb412e8d871ec6d3
#
_cell.length_a   1.000
_cell.length_b   1.000
_cell.length_c   1.000
_cell.angle_alpha   90.00
_cell.angle_beta   90.00
_cell.angle_gamma   90.00
#
_symmetry.space_group_name_H-M   'P 1'
#
loop_
_entity.id
_entity.type
_entity.pdbx_description
1 polymer ?
#
loop_
_entity_poly.entity_id
_entity_poly.type
_entity_poly.pdbx_seq_one_letter_code
_entity_poly.pdbx_strand_id
1 'polypeptide(L)'
;MSSGFKKTDKKGAPVPEINQPAAETAARQPGTEAPAETAEKKQSSRWKEILYPLLAALVIIGLWFGNIVIMSVNSKVFLQNTTMNGQDISGMTPAEAAGLIVDAYQNSSVSLMEDGKPVLTGDLKSYGFELDEEGLLKTMEQTLQEEKSSIGSIFNSITVGNEIGSDVLWNYDENTFKDKVRASSLTAARFPSENAYIDYSEKEGRCVIVDEVYGNEFEDADLQAWMKDSLDEIKDAPDHNFQQELPSPEQIYKKPAVTKDDADLIAETEAVNQYSGARVN
;
A
#
# COMPACT_ATOMS: atom_id res chain seq x y z
N MET A 1 -14.18 19.33 -10.76
CA MET A 1 -13.61 20.67 -10.47
C MET A 1 -12.12 20.57 -10.71
N SER A 2 -11.70 21.21 -11.81
CA SER A 2 -10.33 21.21 -12.31
C SER A 2 -9.53 22.28 -11.57
N SER A 3 -8.42 21.90 -10.95
CA SER A 3 -7.45 22.85 -10.39
C SER A 3 -6.21 22.88 -11.25
N GLY A 4 -6.06 23.98 -11.99
CA GLY A 4 -4.97 24.22 -12.91
C GLY A 4 -3.66 24.58 -12.19
N PHE A 5 -2.59 23.98 -12.67
CA PHE A 5 -1.23 24.31 -12.29
C PHE A 5 -0.77 25.53 -13.10
N LYS A 6 -0.44 26.61 -12.42
CA LYS A 6 0.12 27.83 -12.96
C LYS A 6 1.63 27.68 -13.14
N LYS A 7 2.09 27.72 -14.38
CA LYS A 7 3.49 27.88 -14.77
C LYS A 7 3.88 29.36 -14.58
N THR A 8 4.91 29.61 -13.79
CA THR A 8 5.54 30.94 -13.71
C THR A 8 6.82 30.96 -14.52
N ASP A 9 6.76 31.69 -15.62
CA ASP A 9 7.94 32.11 -16.40
C ASP A 9 8.73 33.14 -15.60
N LYS A 10 10.04 32.92 -15.43
CA LYS A 10 10.99 33.97 -15.02
C LYS A 10 11.78 34.47 -16.21
N LYS A 11 11.49 35.73 -16.52
CA LYS A 11 12.20 36.59 -17.46
C LYS A 11 13.67 36.78 -17.08
N GLY A 12 14.50 36.82 -18.09
CA GLY A 12 15.93 37.09 -18.03
C GLY A 12 16.28 38.52 -17.57
N ALA A 13 17.44 38.61 -16.99
CA ALA A 13 18.12 39.85 -16.71
C ALA A 13 19.36 40.01 -17.62
N PRO A 14 19.74 41.26 -17.96
CA PRO A 14 20.59 41.55 -19.10
C PRO A 14 22.10 41.52 -18.80
N VAL A 15 22.84 41.24 -19.86
CA VAL A 15 24.30 41.28 -19.97
C VAL A 15 24.80 42.73 -19.96
N PRO A 16 25.85 43.08 -19.23
CA PRO A 16 26.53 44.34 -19.45
C PRO A 16 27.64 44.19 -20.48
N GLU A 17 27.68 45.20 -21.32
CA GLU A 17 28.47 45.47 -22.50
C GLU A 17 29.94 45.78 -22.17
N ILE A 18 30.82 45.29 -23.04
CA ILE A 18 32.29 45.47 -23.04
C ILE A 18 32.62 46.85 -23.53
N ASN A 19 33.47 47.56 -22.80
CA ASN A 19 34.19 48.69 -23.31
C ASN A 19 35.69 48.42 -23.36
N GLN A 20 36.24 48.34 -24.57
CA GLN A 20 37.67 48.57 -24.81
C GLN A 20 37.94 50.06 -24.97
N PRO A 21 39.14 50.52 -24.57
CA PRO A 21 39.94 51.21 -25.58
C PRO A 21 41.44 50.91 -25.59
N ALA A 22 41.88 50.85 -26.81
CA ALA A 22 43.08 51.47 -27.45
C ALA A 22 44.47 51.17 -26.87
N ALA A 23 45.26 50.80 -27.86
CA ALA A 23 46.68 50.56 -27.87
C ALA A 23 47.52 51.82 -27.51
N GLU A 24 48.65 51.55 -26.86
CA GLU A 24 49.84 52.37 -27.08
C GLU A 24 51.11 51.54 -26.98
N THR A 25 51.95 51.78 -27.97
CA THR A 25 53.21 51.12 -28.33
C THR A 25 54.36 51.65 -27.48
N ALA A 26 55.22 50.82 -26.95
CA ALA A 26 56.65 51.14 -26.80
C ALA A 26 57.55 49.95 -26.46
N ALA A 27 58.46 49.67 -27.42
CA ALA A 27 59.89 49.34 -27.34
C ALA A 27 60.46 48.30 -26.38
N ARG A 28 60.93 47.26 -27.04
CA ARG A 28 62.15 46.43 -26.83
C ARG A 28 63.08 46.77 -25.67
N GLN A 29 63.48 45.69 -24.92
CA GLN A 29 64.86 45.12 -24.93
C GLN A 29 64.90 43.73 -24.25
N PRO A 30 65.90 42.91 -24.56
CA PRO A 30 65.93 41.49 -24.34
C PRO A 30 66.71 41.07 -23.08
N GLY A 31 66.38 39.96 -22.50
CA GLY A 31 67.28 39.44 -21.49
C GLY A 31 66.67 38.30 -20.65
N THR A 32 67.24 37.17 -20.93
CA THR A 32 67.45 36.05 -20.00
C THR A 32 66.30 35.01 -19.89
N GLU A 33 66.50 33.97 -20.66
CA GLU A 33 65.91 32.64 -20.41
C GLU A 33 66.22 32.20 -19.00
N ALA A 34 65.13 31.85 -18.27
CA ALA A 34 65.22 31.00 -17.10
C ALA A 34 64.31 29.79 -17.29
N PRO A 35 64.70 28.57 -16.93
CA PRO A 35 64.15 27.35 -17.48
C PRO A 35 62.73 27.06 -16.89
N ALA A 36 61.84 26.73 -17.80
CA ALA A 36 60.55 26.19 -17.49
C ALA A 36 60.68 24.75 -17.05
N GLU A 37 61.07 24.52 -15.81
CA GLU A 37 61.13 23.18 -15.22
C GLU A 37 60.84 23.23 -13.73
N THR A 38 59.58 23.42 -13.33
CA THR A 38 59.15 23.13 -11.94
C THR A 38 57.66 23.07 -11.71
N ALA A 39 56.81 23.19 -12.75
CA ALA A 39 55.36 23.19 -12.53
C ALA A 39 54.72 21.78 -12.57
N GLU A 40 55.30 20.80 -13.26
CA GLU A 40 54.65 19.48 -13.40
C GLU A 40 54.88 18.55 -12.20
N LYS A 41 55.93 18.72 -11.43
CA LYS A 41 56.24 17.83 -10.28
C LYS A 41 55.41 18.10 -9.01
N LYS A 42 54.76 19.26 -8.91
CA LYS A 42 54.01 19.63 -7.71
C LYS A 42 52.52 19.19 -7.76
N GLN A 43 52.02 18.93 -8.94
CA GLN A 43 50.61 18.50 -9.13
C GLN A 43 50.44 16.98 -8.90
N SER A 44 51.44 16.17 -9.25
CA SER A 44 51.37 14.72 -9.03
C SER A 44 51.52 14.32 -7.56
N SER A 45 52.11 15.17 -6.73
CA SER A 45 52.27 14.93 -5.29
C SER A 45 50.96 15.09 -4.52
N ARG A 46 50.15 16.07 -4.85
CA ARG A 46 48.87 16.35 -4.18
C ARG A 46 47.82 15.24 -4.38
N TRP A 47 47.83 14.61 -5.54
CA TRP A 47 46.96 13.46 -5.80
C TRP A 47 47.30 12.25 -4.93
N LYS A 48 48.57 12.03 -4.64
CA LYS A 48 49.01 10.95 -3.74
C LYS A 48 48.60 11.21 -2.29
N GLU A 49 48.65 12.46 -1.84
CA GLU A 49 48.24 12.86 -0.49
C GLU A 49 46.72 12.67 -0.25
N ILE A 50 45.93 12.68 -1.31
CA ILE A 50 44.45 12.41 -1.24
C ILE A 50 44.20 10.92 -1.49
N LEU A 51 44.89 10.28 -2.42
CA LEU A 51 44.68 8.92 -2.85
C LEU A 51 44.98 7.89 -1.75
N TYR A 52 46.13 8.07 -1.03
CA TYR A 52 46.51 7.13 0.02
C TYR A 52 45.51 7.10 1.21
N PRO A 53 45.03 8.22 1.77
CA PRO A 53 44.05 8.19 2.83
C PRO A 53 42.69 7.66 2.33
N LEU A 54 42.30 7.92 1.06
CA LEU A 54 41.12 7.36 0.47
C LEU A 54 41.21 5.82 0.34
N LEU A 55 42.36 5.30 -0.13
CA LEU A 55 42.61 3.86 -0.20
C LEU A 55 42.61 3.23 1.20
N ALA A 56 43.26 3.89 2.17
CA ALA A 56 43.26 3.42 3.55
C ALA A 56 41.81 3.38 4.13
N ALA A 57 41.00 4.39 3.88
CA ALA A 57 39.59 4.41 4.29
C ALA A 57 38.80 3.27 3.65
N LEU A 58 38.98 3.02 2.35
CA LEU A 58 38.33 1.89 1.65
C LEU A 58 38.74 0.54 2.22
N VAL A 59 40.01 0.36 2.57
CA VAL A 59 40.49 -0.87 3.22
C VAL A 59 39.86 -1.05 4.60
N ILE A 60 39.80 0.01 5.40
CA ILE A 60 39.16 -0.03 6.73
C ILE A 60 37.66 -0.37 6.60
N ILE A 61 36.95 0.29 5.68
CA ILE A 61 35.53 0.00 5.39
C ILE A 61 35.35 -1.45 4.93
N GLY A 62 36.24 -1.92 4.04
CA GLY A 62 36.21 -3.30 3.55
C GLY A 62 36.47 -4.34 4.64
N LEU A 63 37.42 -4.09 5.54
CA LEU A 63 37.67 -4.97 6.69
C LEU A 63 36.51 -4.95 7.70
N TRP A 64 35.91 -3.77 7.95
CA TRP A 64 34.75 -3.62 8.82
C TRP A 64 33.54 -4.36 8.25
N PHE A 65 33.24 -4.15 6.96
CA PHE A 65 32.14 -4.84 6.29
C PHE A 65 32.38 -6.35 6.21
N GLY A 66 33.62 -6.77 5.90
CA GLY A 66 33.97 -8.19 5.89
C GLY A 66 33.78 -8.88 7.24
N ASN A 67 34.06 -8.18 8.33
CA ASN A 67 33.80 -8.69 9.69
C ASN A 67 32.29 -8.85 9.93
N ILE A 68 31.46 -7.87 9.52
CA ILE A 68 30.01 -7.97 9.63
C ILE A 68 29.48 -9.17 8.84
N VAL A 69 29.95 -9.37 7.60
CA VAL A 69 29.54 -10.52 6.78
C VAL A 69 29.88 -11.84 7.49
N ILE A 70 31.11 -11.98 8.03
CA ILE A 70 31.53 -13.22 8.73
C ILE A 70 30.65 -13.46 9.97
N MET A 71 30.36 -12.43 10.75
CA MET A 71 29.50 -12.54 11.93
C MET A 71 28.05 -12.88 11.54
N SER A 72 27.53 -12.26 10.50
CA SER A 72 26.17 -12.47 10.01
C SER A 72 25.95 -13.88 9.50
N VAL A 73 26.87 -14.40 8.66
CA VAL A 73 26.80 -15.76 8.10
C VAL A 73 26.83 -16.83 9.20
N ASN A 74 27.59 -16.61 10.28
CA ASN A 74 27.71 -17.56 11.38
C ASN A 74 26.65 -17.40 12.49
N SER A 75 25.81 -16.36 12.44
CA SER A 75 24.77 -16.16 13.44
C SER A 75 23.66 -17.22 13.31
N LYS A 76 22.92 -17.48 14.37
CA LYS A 76 21.71 -18.33 14.37
C LYS A 76 20.43 -17.54 14.47
N VAL A 77 20.53 -16.24 14.28
CA VAL A 77 19.44 -15.30 14.41
C VAL A 77 19.31 -14.48 13.14
N PHE A 78 18.14 -13.94 12.88
CA PHE A 78 17.87 -13.00 11.79
C PHE A 78 18.76 -11.75 11.91
N LEU A 79 19.05 -11.13 10.78
CA LEU A 79 19.87 -9.92 10.72
C LEU A 79 19.14 -8.75 11.41
N GLN A 80 19.90 -7.71 11.75
CA GLN A 80 19.31 -6.48 12.28
C GLN A 80 18.45 -5.78 11.23
N ASN A 81 17.46 -5.02 11.67
CA ASN A 81 16.50 -4.34 10.79
C ASN A 81 15.78 -5.30 9.82
N THR A 82 15.51 -6.52 10.27
CA THR A 82 14.73 -7.50 9.52
C THR A 82 13.31 -7.53 10.06
N THR A 83 12.35 -7.27 9.18
CA THR A 83 10.92 -7.39 9.48
C THR A 83 10.31 -8.52 8.66
N MET A 84 9.34 -9.20 9.22
CA MET A 84 8.53 -10.20 8.54
C MET A 84 7.06 -9.87 8.74
N ASN A 85 6.35 -9.65 7.64
CA ASN A 85 4.93 -9.29 7.69
C ASN A 85 4.65 -8.11 8.66
N GLY A 86 5.51 -7.09 8.62
CA GLY A 86 5.42 -5.92 9.50
C GLY A 86 5.88 -6.14 10.95
N GLN A 87 6.24 -7.36 11.34
CA GLN A 87 6.77 -7.67 12.68
C GLN A 87 8.31 -7.63 12.67
N ASP A 88 8.89 -6.95 13.65
CA ASP A 88 10.35 -6.91 13.81
C ASP A 88 10.84 -8.25 14.40
N ILE A 89 11.64 -8.96 13.60
CA ILE A 89 12.26 -10.25 13.97
C ILE A 89 13.78 -10.13 14.12
N SER A 90 14.30 -8.92 14.17
CA SER A 90 15.74 -8.64 14.28
C SER A 90 16.36 -9.35 15.48
N GLY A 91 17.41 -10.11 15.23
CA GLY A 91 18.12 -10.83 16.28
C GLY A 91 17.37 -12.02 16.91
N MET A 92 16.21 -12.38 16.39
CA MET A 92 15.46 -13.56 16.83
C MET A 92 15.97 -14.82 16.16
N THR A 93 15.87 -15.95 16.85
CA THR A 93 15.99 -17.28 16.24
C THR A 93 14.76 -17.60 15.42
N PRO A 94 14.79 -18.56 14.47
CA PRO A 94 13.60 -19.02 13.77
C PRO A 94 12.44 -19.42 14.68
N ALA A 95 12.74 -20.07 15.81
CA ALA A 95 11.72 -20.47 16.77
C ALA A 95 11.09 -19.28 17.50
N GLU A 96 11.87 -18.26 17.87
CA GLU A 96 11.34 -17.03 18.47
C GLU A 96 10.49 -16.24 17.48
N ALA A 97 10.95 -16.12 16.22
CA ALA A 97 10.19 -15.45 15.17
C ALA A 97 8.88 -16.20 14.85
N ALA A 98 8.92 -17.54 14.76
CA ALA A 98 7.71 -18.35 14.59
C ALA A 98 6.75 -18.17 15.79
N GLY A 99 7.27 -18.18 17.03
CA GLY A 99 6.49 -17.94 18.24
C GLY A 99 5.79 -16.58 18.23
N LEU A 100 6.46 -15.52 17.75
CA LEU A 100 5.86 -14.20 17.60
C LEU A 100 4.64 -14.23 16.65
N ILE A 101 4.74 -14.96 15.54
CA ILE A 101 3.63 -15.10 14.59
C ILE A 101 2.49 -15.94 15.20
N VAL A 102 2.81 -17.03 15.92
CA VAL A 102 1.82 -17.86 16.63
C VAL A 102 1.07 -17.02 17.68
N ASP A 103 1.78 -16.22 18.46
CA ASP A 103 1.17 -15.32 19.45
C ASP A 103 0.26 -14.28 18.78
N ALA A 104 0.71 -13.69 17.68
CA ALA A 104 -0.11 -12.75 16.90
C ALA A 104 -1.38 -13.43 16.38
N TYR A 105 -1.27 -14.68 15.89
CA TYR A 105 -2.40 -15.49 15.46
C TYR A 105 -3.39 -15.77 16.61
N GLN A 106 -2.91 -16.14 17.77
CA GLN A 106 -3.76 -16.39 18.94
C GLN A 106 -4.50 -15.15 19.41
N ASN A 107 -3.92 -13.96 19.18
CA ASN A 107 -4.50 -12.67 19.50
C ASN A 107 -5.16 -12.00 18.27
N SER A 108 -5.41 -12.76 17.21
CA SER A 108 -6.05 -12.25 16.01
C SER A 108 -7.49 -11.81 16.26
N SER A 109 -7.99 -10.94 15.40
CA SER A 109 -9.40 -10.59 15.37
C SER A 109 -9.88 -10.46 13.92
N VAL A 110 -11.07 -11.01 13.67
CA VAL A 110 -11.79 -10.81 12.41
C VAL A 110 -13.10 -10.12 12.75
N SER A 111 -13.40 -9.04 12.09
CA SER A 111 -14.64 -8.29 12.28
C SER A 111 -15.32 -8.03 10.95
N LEU A 112 -16.65 -8.10 10.96
CA LEU A 112 -17.50 -7.65 9.87
C LEU A 112 -18.34 -6.48 10.37
N MET A 113 -18.22 -5.38 9.68
CA MET A 113 -18.99 -4.18 9.95
C MET A 113 -20.11 -4.04 8.90
N GLU A 114 -21.31 -3.76 9.35
CA GLU A 114 -22.47 -3.43 8.51
C GLU A 114 -23.08 -2.14 9.04
N ASP A 115 -23.24 -1.13 8.20
CA ASP A 115 -23.72 0.21 8.60
C ASP A 115 -22.95 0.79 9.80
N GLY A 116 -21.64 0.57 9.86
CA GLY A 116 -20.79 1.03 10.94
C GLY A 116 -20.97 0.30 12.27
N LYS A 117 -21.68 -0.83 12.29
CA LYS A 117 -21.89 -1.66 13.49
C LYS A 117 -21.25 -3.03 13.30
N PRO A 118 -20.60 -3.59 14.33
CA PRO A 118 -20.07 -4.94 14.25
C PRO A 118 -21.23 -5.96 14.23
N VAL A 119 -21.34 -6.72 13.16
CA VAL A 119 -22.32 -7.80 13.01
C VAL A 119 -21.72 -9.17 13.29
N LEU A 120 -20.40 -9.28 13.16
CA LEU A 120 -19.66 -10.50 13.39
C LEU A 120 -18.26 -10.17 13.90
N THR A 121 -17.85 -10.78 14.99
CA THR A 121 -16.49 -10.65 15.54
C THR A 121 -16.00 -12.00 16.07
N GLY A 122 -14.72 -12.26 15.95
CA GLY A 122 -14.09 -13.48 16.44
C GLY A 122 -12.60 -13.50 16.10
N ASP A 123 -11.91 -14.55 16.57
CA ASP A 123 -10.54 -14.84 16.18
C ASP A 123 -10.49 -15.66 14.87
N LEU A 124 -9.33 -15.70 14.21
CA LEU A 124 -9.14 -16.44 12.95
C LEU A 124 -9.49 -17.91 13.10
N LYS A 125 -9.17 -18.54 14.24
CA LYS A 125 -9.48 -19.93 14.50
C LYS A 125 -10.99 -20.20 14.51
N SER A 126 -11.76 -19.27 15.06
CA SER A 126 -13.23 -19.38 15.08
C SER A 126 -13.86 -19.29 13.69
N TYR A 127 -13.13 -18.78 12.71
CA TYR A 127 -13.52 -18.72 11.29
C TYR A 127 -12.97 -19.88 10.45
N GLY A 128 -12.33 -20.87 11.10
CA GLY A 128 -11.83 -22.07 10.43
C GLY A 128 -10.41 -21.95 9.89
N PHE A 129 -9.67 -20.92 10.27
CA PHE A 129 -8.26 -20.82 9.91
C PHE A 129 -7.40 -21.56 10.93
N GLU A 130 -6.51 -22.41 10.44
CA GLU A 130 -5.53 -23.14 11.24
C GLU A 130 -4.13 -22.80 10.76
N LEU A 131 -3.26 -22.39 11.68
CA LEU A 131 -1.87 -22.11 11.40
C LEU A 131 -1.07 -23.42 11.36
N ASP A 132 -0.31 -23.67 10.30
CA ASP A 132 0.67 -24.74 10.23
C ASP A 132 1.96 -24.32 10.97
N GLU A 133 2.00 -24.52 12.28
CA GLU A 133 3.13 -24.10 13.12
C GLU A 133 4.44 -24.83 12.74
N GLU A 134 4.36 -26.10 12.33
CA GLU A 134 5.55 -26.86 11.91
C GLU A 134 6.08 -26.35 10.57
N GLY A 135 5.19 -26.13 9.61
CA GLY A 135 5.52 -25.54 8.32
C GLY A 135 6.07 -24.12 8.47
N LEU A 136 5.50 -23.32 9.37
CA LEU A 136 5.98 -21.97 9.68
C LEU A 136 7.42 -22.00 10.21
N LEU A 137 7.72 -22.86 11.21
CA LEU A 137 9.07 -22.98 11.75
C LEU A 137 10.08 -23.37 10.66
N LYS A 138 9.72 -24.33 9.82
CA LYS A 138 10.57 -24.75 8.70
C LYS A 138 10.79 -23.62 7.70
N THR A 139 9.76 -22.83 7.39
CA THR A 139 9.86 -21.65 6.53
C THR A 139 10.81 -20.62 7.15
N MET A 140 10.68 -20.33 8.45
CA MET A 140 11.59 -19.44 9.17
C MET A 140 13.06 -19.90 9.11
N GLU A 141 13.31 -21.19 9.24
CA GLU A 141 14.65 -21.75 9.12
C GLU A 141 15.23 -21.58 7.71
N GLN A 142 14.41 -21.81 6.68
CA GLN A 142 14.80 -21.62 5.29
C GLN A 142 15.10 -20.15 4.98
N THR A 143 14.20 -19.26 5.38
CA THR A 143 14.32 -17.81 5.19
C THR A 143 15.58 -17.27 5.88
N LEU A 144 15.89 -17.74 7.08
CA LEU A 144 17.13 -17.38 7.76
C LEU A 144 18.38 -17.78 6.95
N GLN A 145 18.36 -18.96 6.31
CA GLN A 145 19.48 -19.40 5.46
C GLN A 145 19.59 -18.54 4.19
N GLU A 146 18.48 -18.21 3.57
CA GLU A 146 18.43 -17.34 2.38
C GLU A 146 18.94 -15.94 2.71
N GLU A 147 18.49 -15.34 3.80
CA GLU A 147 18.92 -14.02 4.25
C GLU A 147 20.43 -13.97 4.44
N LYS A 148 21.01 -14.96 5.09
CA LYS A 148 22.45 -15.02 5.36
C LYS A 148 23.31 -15.36 4.15
N SER A 149 22.76 -16.06 3.17
CA SER A 149 23.47 -16.41 1.95
C SER A 149 23.61 -15.21 1.00
N SER A 150 22.81 -14.16 1.20
CA SER A 150 22.75 -12.97 0.37
C SER A 150 23.59 -11.84 0.94
N ILE A 151 24.66 -11.45 0.24
CA ILE A 151 25.44 -10.24 0.56
C ILE A 151 24.55 -8.99 0.50
N GLY A 152 23.56 -8.97 -0.39
CA GLY A 152 22.58 -7.91 -0.51
C GLY A 152 21.74 -7.75 0.76
N SER A 153 21.23 -8.84 1.31
CA SER A 153 20.49 -8.83 2.58
C SER A 153 21.34 -8.35 3.75
N ILE A 154 22.62 -8.78 3.83
CA ILE A 154 23.55 -8.31 4.84
C ILE A 154 23.81 -6.81 4.70
N PHE A 155 23.95 -6.31 3.47
CA PHE A 155 24.12 -4.87 3.22
C PHE A 155 22.84 -4.09 3.59
N ASN A 156 21.69 -4.59 3.21
CA ASN A 156 20.40 -3.96 3.53
C ASN A 156 20.14 -3.89 5.03
N SER A 157 20.51 -4.92 5.79
CA SER A 157 20.34 -4.93 7.25
C SER A 157 21.06 -3.77 7.95
N ILE A 158 22.12 -3.22 7.32
CA ILE A 158 22.90 -2.09 7.86
C ILE A 158 22.35 -0.74 7.35
N THR A 159 21.63 -0.72 6.25
CA THR A 159 21.25 0.51 5.53
C THR A 159 19.75 0.79 5.58
N VAL A 160 18.96 -0.01 4.88
CA VAL A 160 17.51 0.22 4.66
C VAL A 160 16.62 -0.79 5.36
N GLY A 161 17.20 -1.88 5.85
CA GLY A 161 16.47 -3.01 6.42
C GLY A 161 16.12 -4.09 5.38
N ASN A 162 15.72 -5.26 5.89
CA ASN A 162 15.19 -6.36 5.11
C ASN A 162 13.71 -6.53 5.43
N GLU A 163 12.89 -6.57 4.41
CA GLU A 163 11.50 -6.97 4.53
C GLU A 163 11.34 -8.36 3.92
N ILE A 164 10.91 -9.30 4.73
CA ILE A 164 10.72 -10.70 4.35
C ILE A 164 9.22 -10.95 4.30
N GLY A 165 8.69 -11.21 3.11
CA GLY A 165 7.36 -11.78 2.97
C GLY A 165 7.42 -13.28 3.28
N SER A 166 6.60 -13.77 4.17
CA SER A 166 6.36 -15.20 4.26
C SER A 166 4.90 -15.47 3.94
N ASP A 167 4.67 -16.42 3.07
CA ASP A 167 3.37 -17.04 2.96
C ASP A 167 3.15 -17.81 4.27
N VAL A 168 2.39 -17.21 5.17
CA VAL A 168 1.94 -17.93 6.37
C VAL A 168 1.11 -19.11 5.88
N LEU A 169 1.55 -20.32 6.21
CA LEU A 169 0.88 -21.53 5.78
C LEU A 169 -0.41 -21.71 6.60
N TRP A 170 -1.51 -21.32 5.98
CA TRP A 170 -2.84 -21.48 6.54
C TRP A 170 -3.50 -22.71 5.93
N ASN A 171 -4.02 -23.56 6.79
CA ASN A 171 -5.11 -24.45 6.44
C ASN A 171 -6.42 -23.76 6.82
N TYR A 172 -7.46 -23.85 6.01
CA TYR A 172 -8.75 -23.29 6.38
C TYR A 172 -9.90 -24.22 5.99
N ASP A 173 -10.93 -24.20 6.81
CA ASP A 173 -12.19 -24.89 6.56
C ASP A 173 -13.26 -23.89 6.09
N GLU A 174 -13.50 -23.88 4.79
CA GLU A 174 -14.48 -23.02 4.16
C GLU A 174 -15.90 -23.19 4.73
N ASN A 175 -16.25 -24.40 5.19
CA ASN A 175 -17.57 -24.65 5.77
C ASN A 175 -17.71 -23.97 7.13
N THR A 176 -16.67 -24.02 7.96
CA THR A 176 -16.66 -23.31 9.25
C THR A 176 -16.84 -21.81 9.04
N PHE A 177 -16.15 -21.21 8.06
CA PHE A 177 -16.35 -19.79 7.70
C PHE A 177 -17.79 -19.51 7.28
N LYS A 178 -18.33 -20.29 6.33
CA LYS A 178 -19.70 -20.14 5.83
C LYS A 178 -20.74 -20.30 6.95
N ASP A 179 -20.58 -21.26 7.82
CA ASP A 179 -21.49 -21.49 8.95
C ASP A 179 -21.44 -20.34 9.95
N LYS A 180 -20.24 -19.78 10.20
CA LYS A 180 -20.09 -18.61 11.05
C LYS A 180 -20.80 -17.38 10.49
N VAL A 181 -20.64 -17.11 9.19
CA VAL A 181 -21.33 -16.01 8.52
C VAL A 181 -22.85 -16.22 8.53
N ARG A 182 -23.33 -17.44 8.24
CA ARG A 182 -24.74 -17.77 8.27
C ARG A 182 -25.38 -17.67 9.65
N ALA A 183 -24.62 -17.93 10.69
CA ALA A 183 -25.09 -17.78 12.06
C ALA A 183 -25.13 -16.33 12.53
N SER A 184 -24.60 -15.40 11.75
CA SER A 184 -24.58 -13.96 12.06
C SER A 184 -25.91 -13.27 11.75
N SER A 185 -26.01 -12.01 12.13
CA SER A 185 -27.16 -11.16 11.79
C SER A 185 -27.30 -10.89 10.29
N LEU A 186 -26.31 -11.25 9.46
CA LEU A 186 -26.41 -11.14 8.00
C LEU A 186 -27.56 -11.96 7.41
N THR A 187 -27.93 -13.06 8.06
CA THR A 187 -29.08 -13.90 7.64
C THR A 187 -30.38 -13.53 8.34
N ALA A 188 -30.42 -12.49 9.16
CA ALA A 188 -31.64 -11.97 9.75
C ALA A 188 -32.61 -11.43 8.68
N ALA A 189 -33.84 -11.12 9.08
CA ALA A 189 -34.84 -10.52 8.18
C ALA A 189 -34.30 -9.23 7.54
N ARG A 190 -34.30 -9.20 6.22
CA ARG A 190 -33.79 -8.11 5.38
C ARG A 190 -34.95 -7.33 4.78
N PHE A 191 -34.69 -6.06 4.46
CA PHE A 191 -35.67 -5.19 3.82
C PHE A 191 -35.44 -5.21 2.31
N PRO A 192 -36.49 -5.46 1.49
CA PRO A 192 -36.37 -5.36 0.04
C PRO A 192 -36.08 -3.92 -0.39
N SER A 193 -35.42 -3.77 -1.53
CA SER A 193 -35.38 -2.48 -2.22
C SER A 193 -36.67 -2.27 -3.00
N GLU A 194 -37.17 -1.02 -3.06
CA GLU A 194 -38.33 -0.63 -3.81
C GLU A 194 -37.97 0.38 -4.88
N ASN A 195 -38.56 0.24 -6.06
CA ASN A 195 -38.33 1.17 -7.16
C ASN A 195 -39.02 2.52 -6.90
N ALA A 196 -38.46 3.59 -7.43
CA ALA A 196 -39.15 4.83 -7.57
C ALA A 196 -40.39 4.63 -8.46
N TYR A 197 -41.46 5.35 -8.17
CA TYR A 197 -42.72 5.27 -8.90
C TYR A 197 -43.45 6.61 -8.94
N ILE A 198 -44.41 6.72 -9.84
CA ILE A 198 -45.24 7.93 -9.97
C ILE A 198 -46.48 7.81 -9.05
N ASP A 199 -46.71 8.84 -8.25
CA ASP A 199 -47.93 8.95 -7.44
C ASP A 199 -48.51 10.36 -7.53
N TYR A 200 -49.80 10.47 -7.23
CA TYR A 200 -50.51 11.75 -7.24
C TYR A 200 -50.38 12.45 -5.88
N SER A 201 -49.80 13.63 -5.87
CA SER A 201 -49.69 14.46 -4.68
C SER A 201 -50.90 15.41 -4.58
N GLU A 202 -51.78 15.16 -3.62
CA GLU A 202 -52.89 16.06 -3.34
C GLU A 202 -52.42 17.47 -2.96
N LYS A 203 -51.28 17.55 -2.28
CA LYS A 203 -50.67 18.82 -1.87
C LYS A 203 -50.19 19.66 -3.04
N GLU A 204 -49.66 19.02 -4.05
CA GLU A 204 -49.14 19.70 -5.24
C GLU A 204 -50.15 19.76 -6.39
N GLY A 205 -51.21 18.99 -6.30
CA GLY A 205 -52.23 18.88 -7.33
C GLY A 205 -51.74 18.28 -8.65
N ARG A 206 -50.65 17.49 -8.60
CA ARG A 206 -50.00 16.87 -9.76
C ARG A 206 -49.38 15.53 -9.40
N CYS A 207 -48.98 14.78 -10.42
CA CYS A 207 -48.19 13.60 -10.24
C CYS A 207 -46.74 13.98 -9.89
N VAL A 208 -46.16 13.28 -8.93
CA VAL A 208 -44.80 13.42 -8.46
C VAL A 208 -44.09 12.06 -8.48
N ILE A 209 -42.78 12.05 -8.57
CA ILE A 209 -41.99 10.84 -8.38
C ILE A 209 -41.85 10.64 -6.89
N VAL A 210 -42.19 9.44 -6.41
CA VAL A 210 -41.88 8.96 -5.07
C VAL A 210 -40.51 8.31 -5.18
N ASP A 211 -39.59 8.72 -4.30
CA ASP A 211 -38.20 8.23 -4.30
C ASP A 211 -38.15 6.72 -4.06
N GLU A 212 -37.16 6.10 -4.66
CA GLU A 212 -36.82 4.70 -4.40
C GLU A 212 -36.38 4.45 -2.96
N VAL A 213 -36.55 3.21 -2.49
CA VAL A 213 -36.06 2.77 -1.19
C VAL A 213 -34.90 1.78 -1.41
N TYR A 214 -33.76 2.07 -0.84
CA TYR A 214 -32.65 1.14 -0.82
C TYR A 214 -32.82 0.16 0.34
N GLY A 215 -33.01 -1.11 0.01
CA GLY A 215 -33.05 -2.20 0.98
C GLY A 215 -31.67 -2.73 1.33
N ASN A 216 -31.64 -3.81 2.10
CA ASN A 216 -30.44 -4.56 2.45
C ASN A 216 -30.57 -6.05 2.14
N GLU A 217 -31.49 -6.44 1.26
CA GLU A 217 -31.57 -7.80 0.72
C GLU A 217 -30.42 -8.10 -0.24
N PHE A 218 -30.01 -9.37 -0.24
CA PHE A 218 -29.10 -9.92 -1.24
C PHE A 218 -29.58 -11.32 -1.66
N GLU A 219 -29.07 -11.79 -2.80
CA GLU A 219 -29.30 -13.16 -3.23
C GLU A 219 -28.32 -14.11 -2.54
N ASP A 220 -28.75 -15.36 -2.33
CA ASP A 220 -27.86 -16.39 -1.76
C ASP A 220 -26.59 -16.60 -2.58
N ALA A 221 -26.69 -16.47 -3.91
CA ALA A 221 -25.54 -16.61 -4.80
C ALA A 221 -24.52 -15.48 -4.58
N ASP A 222 -24.99 -14.23 -4.41
CA ASP A 222 -24.15 -13.07 -4.15
C ASP A 222 -23.48 -13.17 -2.79
N LEU A 223 -24.22 -13.64 -1.77
CA LEU A 223 -23.65 -13.92 -0.44
C LEU A 223 -22.55 -14.99 -0.51
N GLN A 224 -22.76 -16.07 -1.29
CA GLN A 224 -21.73 -17.11 -1.45
C GLN A 224 -20.48 -16.58 -2.15
N ALA A 225 -20.64 -15.77 -3.20
CA ALA A 225 -19.53 -15.13 -3.89
C ALA A 225 -18.77 -14.19 -2.95
N TRP A 226 -19.51 -13.31 -2.25
CA TRP A 226 -18.94 -12.40 -1.27
C TRP A 226 -18.16 -13.12 -0.15
N MET A 227 -18.71 -14.23 0.38
CA MET A 227 -18.01 -15.04 1.39
C MET A 227 -16.70 -15.59 0.86
N LYS A 228 -16.70 -16.08 -0.39
CA LYS A 228 -15.50 -16.60 -1.02
C LYS A 228 -14.44 -15.51 -1.21
N ASP A 229 -14.85 -14.36 -1.76
CA ASP A 229 -13.95 -13.23 -2.00
C ASP A 229 -13.37 -12.69 -0.67
N SER A 230 -14.20 -12.59 0.38
CA SER A 230 -13.77 -12.20 1.73
C SER A 230 -12.75 -13.17 2.32
N LEU A 231 -12.95 -14.48 2.11
CA LEU A 231 -12.02 -15.50 2.56
C LEU A 231 -10.68 -15.41 1.83
N ASP A 232 -10.71 -15.25 0.52
CA ASP A 232 -9.53 -15.07 -0.31
C ASP A 232 -8.78 -13.77 0.09
N GLU A 233 -9.49 -12.68 0.40
CA GLU A 233 -8.88 -11.42 0.86
C GLU A 233 -8.15 -11.59 2.21
N ILE A 234 -8.75 -12.30 3.17
CA ILE A 234 -8.09 -12.61 4.44
C ILE A 234 -6.83 -13.44 4.21
N LYS A 235 -6.91 -14.43 3.31
CA LYS A 235 -5.83 -15.35 3.00
C LYS A 235 -4.66 -14.67 2.30
N ASP A 236 -4.97 -13.74 1.38
CA ASP A 236 -3.99 -13.06 0.53
C ASP A 236 -3.57 -11.70 1.11
N ALA A 237 -4.00 -11.33 2.33
CA ALA A 237 -3.68 -10.07 2.97
C ALA A 237 -2.16 -9.86 3.06
N PRO A 238 -1.61 -8.83 2.41
CA PRO A 238 -0.15 -8.69 2.24
C PRO A 238 0.58 -8.44 3.56
N ASP A 239 -0.09 -7.88 4.56
CA ASP A 239 0.53 -7.49 5.83
C ASP A 239 0.42 -8.59 6.89
N HIS A 240 -0.25 -9.71 6.59
CA HIS A 240 -0.62 -10.73 7.58
C HIS A 240 -0.97 -10.09 8.93
N ASN A 241 -1.63 -8.96 8.84
CA ASN A 241 -2.18 -8.28 9.99
C ASN A 241 -3.30 -9.19 10.51
N PHE A 242 -3.06 -9.83 11.63
CA PHE A 242 -4.02 -10.73 12.24
C PHE A 242 -5.28 -10.00 12.76
N GLN A 243 -5.40 -8.71 12.49
CA GLN A 243 -6.61 -7.93 12.66
C GLN A 243 -7.20 -7.65 11.26
N GLN A 244 -8.20 -8.43 10.89
CA GLN A 244 -8.83 -8.35 9.58
C GLN A 244 -10.24 -7.75 9.70
N GLU A 245 -10.53 -6.84 8.80
CA GLU A 245 -11.88 -6.31 8.61
C GLU A 245 -12.43 -6.91 7.31
N LEU A 246 -13.54 -7.64 7.39
CA LEU A 246 -14.18 -8.20 6.22
C LEU A 246 -14.81 -7.10 5.37
N PRO A 247 -14.85 -7.25 4.04
CA PRO A 247 -15.53 -6.31 3.16
C PRO A 247 -16.96 -6.06 3.59
N SER A 248 -17.42 -4.83 3.44
CA SER A 248 -18.80 -4.48 3.80
C SER A 248 -19.81 -5.19 2.87
N PRO A 249 -20.88 -5.79 3.41
CA PRO A 249 -21.88 -6.48 2.62
C PRO A 249 -22.76 -5.53 1.79
N GLU A 250 -22.73 -4.21 2.01
CA GLU A 250 -23.50 -3.23 1.23
C GLU A 250 -23.19 -3.28 -0.26
N GLN A 251 -22.06 -3.87 -0.65
CA GLN A 251 -21.68 -4.04 -2.05
C GLN A 251 -22.59 -5.02 -2.79
N ILE A 252 -23.16 -6.00 -2.06
CA ILE A 252 -23.99 -7.07 -2.62
C ILE A 252 -25.50 -6.84 -2.39
N TYR A 253 -25.90 -5.72 -1.81
CA TYR A 253 -27.30 -5.41 -1.66
C TYR A 253 -27.97 -5.21 -3.01
N LYS A 254 -29.18 -5.75 -3.16
CA LYS A 254 -30.03 -5.49 -4.31
C LYS A 254 -30.35 -4.01 -4.38
N LYS A 255 -30.08 -3.42 -5.53
CA LYS A 255 -30.39 -2.02 -5.79
C LYS A 255 -31.76 -1.90 -6.45
N PRO A 256 -32.49 -0.81 -6.23
CA PRO A 256 -33.69 -0.50 -7.02
C PRO A 256 -33.39 -0.51 -8.52
N ALA A 257 -34.25 -1.10 -9.31
CA ALA A 257 -34.08 -1.15 -10.77
C ALA A 257 -34.45 0.18 -11.42
N VAL A 258 -35.31 0.98 -10.77
CA VAL A 258 -35.76 2.32 -11.21
C VAL A 258 -35.52 3.30 -10.09
N THR A 259 -34.80 4.38 -10.36
CA THR A 259 -34.50 5.45 -9.41
C THR A 259 -35.26 6.72 -9.81
N LYS A 260 -35.39 7.68 -8.93
CA LYS A 260 -36.03 8.99 -9.21
C LYS A 260 -35.38 9.75 -10.37
N ASP A 261 -34.08 9.46 -10.64
CA ASP A 261 -33.32 10.09 -11.71
C ASP A 261 -33.44 9.33 -13.05
N ASP A 262 -34.31 8.29 -13.12
CA ASP A 262 -34.53 7.54 -14.34
C ASP A 262 -35.24 8.41 -15.38
N ALA A 263 -34.65 8.46 -16.58
CA ALA A 263 -35.10 9.35 -17.64
C ALA A 263 -36.51 9.00 -18.15
N ASP A 264 -36.86 7.71 -18.19
CA ASP A 264 -38.17 7.24 -18.66
C ASP A 264 -39.23 7.59 -17.62
N LEU A 265 -38.93 7.40 -16.32
CA LEU A 265 -39.85 7.76 -15.24
C LEU A 265 -40.12 9.28 -15.20
N ILE A 266 -39.10 10.10 -15.40
CA ILE A 266 -39.20 11.55 -15.47
C ILE A 266 -40.08 11.96 -16.66
N ALA A 267 -39.79 11.42 -17.86
CA ALA A 267 -40.54 11.73 -19.05
C ALA A 267 -42.01 11.30 -18.93
N GLU A 268 -42.31 10.14 -18.34
CA GLU A 268 -43.68 9.67 -18.08
C GLU A 268 -44.39 10.58 -17.10
N THR A 269 -43.72 11.02 -16.02
CA THR A 269 -44.30 11.96 -15.04
C THR A 269 -44.68 13.29 -15.69
N GLU A 270 -43.80 13.83 -16.54
CA GLU A 270 -44.05 15.06 -17.28
C GLU A 270 -45.23 14.90 -18.25
N ALA A 271 -45.28 13.78 -18.98
CA ALA A 271 -46.38 13.50 -19.91
C ALA A 271 -47.75 13.40 -19.20
N VAL A 272 -47.82 12.67 -18.09
CA VAL A 272 -49.04 12.55 -17.28
C VAL A 272 -49.51 13.92 -16.77
N ASN A 273 -48.59 14.75 -16.30
CA ASN A 273 -48.90 16.10 -15.81
C ASN A 273 -49.40 17.04 -16.93
N GLN A 274 -48.83 16.93 -18.14
CA GLN A 274 -49.32 17.70 -19.30
C GLN A 274 -50.77 17.31 -19.67
N TYR A 275 -51.10 16.02 -19.68
CA TYR A 275 -52.47 15.54 -19.96
C TYR A 275 -53.43 15.93 -18.87
N SER A 276 -53.04 15.94 -17.60
CA SER A 276 -53.87 16.36 -16.47
C SER A 276 -54.19 17.85 -16.53
N GLY A 277 -53.21 18.68 -16.88
CA GLY A 277 -53.36 20.12 -17.05
C GLY A 277 -54.26 20.51 -18.25
N ALA A 278 -54.31 19.69 -19.30
CA ALA A 278 -55.16 19.94 -20.47
C ALA A 278 -56.65 19.68 -20.24
N ARG A 279 -57.03 18.97 -19.19
CA ARG A 279 -58.44 18.68 -18.85
C ARG A 279 -59.09 19.74 -17.99
N VAL A 280 -58.42 20.71 -17.47
CA VAL A 280 -58.92 21.73 -16.53
C VAL A 280 -59.22 23.07 -17.25
N ASN A 281 -58.99 23.16 -18.55
CA ASN A 281 -59.30 24.30 -19.40
C ASN A 281 -60.52 23.91 -20.29
#